data_94ff3832a6d2f1f5c9ad5d86c8db04cf
#
_entry.id   94ff3832a6d2f1f5c9ad5d86c8db04cf
#
_cell.length_a   1.000
_cell.length_b   1.000
_cell.length_c   1.000
_cell.angle_alpha   90.00
_cell.angle_beta   90.00
_cell.angle_gamma   90.00
#
_symmetry.space_group_name_H-M   'P 1'
#
loop_
_entity.id
_entity.type
_entity.pdbx_description
1 polymer ?
#
loop_
_entity_poly.entity_id
_entity_poly.type
_entity_poly.pdbx_seq_one_letter_code
_entity_poly.pdbx_strand_id
1 'polypeptide(L)'
;VPAASGDEPDFGVAFSAFNAKAQAAQSANLARAASILSGKSLIYVRFAFMASVDMAIQESASMALPGLGRALVSAGKLGQKAAEDLYKKAQVGRTSFIAELTGSGAVSACDMAHTMATAYAAPLLDLDAIDVERLPKGLLDSKICADYRIVVLSKRNNRLLVATADPADQQVAEKIKFATQMGVDWVITEYDKLNKLVELQHTSANDAMENIVGGDFEFDEASTEAVVADATDKSSEVDDAPVVKFLHKMLIDAFNMRASDLHFEPYEHTYRVRFRIDGELREIASPPIAIKDKLASRIKVISRMDISEKRIPQDGRMKLKVGPDRIIDFRVSSLPTLFGEKIVIRILDPSSAKVGIDALGYEPEEKERLLEAISRPYGMVLVTGPTGSGKTVSLYTCLNILNKPGINISTAEDPSEINLPGVNQVNVNEKAGLTFAAALKAFLRQDPDIIMVGEIRDLETADISIKAAQTGHMVLSTLHTNDAPTTLTRMMNMGVPTFNIASSVILITAQRLARRLCGTCKAPLDVPRKALLDAGFQADDLDGTWTPFKPVGCSACNNGYKGRVGIYQVMPITEEIQRIILRGGSALDIAKQASAEGVRSLRESGLLKVRQGLTSLEEVLNVTNV
;
A
#
# COMPACT_ATOMS: atom_id res chain seq x y z
N VAL A 1 -16.69 36.05 64.47
CA VAL A 1 -17.89 35.95 65.29
C VAL A 1 -19.11 35.85 64.41
N PRO A 2 -20.13 34.99 64.63
CA PRO A 2 -20.10 33.57 64.92
C PRO A 2 -20.70 32.72 63.79
N ALA A 3 -20.62 31.40 63.95
CA ALA A 3 -21.17 30.37 63.08
C ALA A 3 -22.71 30.41 63.01
N ALA A 4 -23.27 30.05 61.90
CA ALA A 4 -24.65 29.58 61.78
C ALA A 4 -24.61 28.26 60.95
N SER A 5 -25.02 27.20 61.66
CA SER A 5 -25.38 25.88 61.18
C SER A 5 -26.64 25.98 60.31
N GLY A 6 -26.63 25.40 59.14
CA GLY A 6 -27.80 25.25 58.28
C GLY A 6 -27.87 23.84 57.78
N ASP A 7 -28.85 23.08 58.23
CA ASP A 7 -29.16 21.70 57.87
C ASP A 7 -29.35 21.52 56.36
N GLU A 8 -28.64 20.56 55.75
CA GLU A 8 -28.98 20.00 54.44
C GLU A 8 -30.21 19.06 54.62
N PRO A 9 -31.22 19.17 53.76
CA PRO A 9 -32.34 18.22 53.79
C PRO A 9 -31.91 16.89 53.14
N ASP A 10 -32.07 15.84 53.93
CA ASP A 10 -31.85 14.44 53.60
C ASP A 10 -32.81 13.98 52.47
N PHE A 11 -32.35 14.03 51.23
CA PHE A 11 -33.09 13.57 50.05
C PHE A 11 -33.39 12.06 50.05
N GLY A 12 -32.73 11.27 50.87
CA GLY A 12 -32.93 9.82 50.99
C GLY A 12 -34.27 9.45 51.65
N VAL A 13 -34.72 10.20 52.63
CA VAL A 13 -35.97 9.93 53.38
C VAL A 13 -37.19 10.35 52.56
N ALA A 14 -37.12 11.41 51.78
CA ALA A 14 -38.24 11.86 50.95
C ALA A 14 -38.55 10.89 49.78
N PHE A 15 -37.54 10.23 49.21
CA PHE A 15 -37.72 9.27 48.12
C PHE A 15 -38.29 7.92 48.62
N SER A 16 -37.94 7.47 49.83
CA SER A 16 -38.49 6.26 50.41
C SER A 16 -39.96 6.42 50.81
N ALA A 17 -40.33 7.60 51.29
CA ALA A 17 -41.75 7.94 51.70
C ALA A 17 -42.66 8.09 50.45
N PHE A 18 -42.16 8.57 49.35
CA PHE A 18 -42.91 8.66 48.07
C PHE A 18 -43.19 7.28 47.49
N ASN A 19 -42.20 6.39 47.49
CA ASN A 19 -42.35 5.01 47.00
C ASN A 19 -43.30 4.18 47.87
N ALA A 20 -43.27 4.35 49.19
CA ALA A 20 -44.19 3.68 50.12
C ALA A 20 -45.67 4.14 49.95
N LYS A 21 -45.90 5.42 49.63
CA LYS A 21 -47.24 5.93 49.32
C LYS A 21 -47.75 5.48 47.95
N ALA A 22 -46.89 5.36 46.94
CA ALA A 22 -47.28 4.85 45.66
C ALA A 22 -47.63 3.35 45.73
N GLN A 23 -46.89 2.54 46.46
CA GLN A 23 -47.20 1.12 46.68
C GLN A 23 -48.47 0.90 47.49
N ALA A 24 -48.77 1.75 48.51
CA ALA A 24 -50.01 1.69 49.30
C ALA A 24 -51.26 2.08 48.47
N ALA A 25 -51.14 3.03 47.52
CA ALA A 25 -52.24 3.41 46.64
C ALA A 25 -52.53 2.34 45.57
N GLN A 26 -51.48 1.62 45.07
CA GLN A 26 -51.64 0.50 44.17
C GLN A 26 -52.27 -0.73 44.84
N SER A 27 -51.91 -1.05 46.07
CA SER A 27 -52.51 -2.16 46.81
C SER A 27 -53.95 -1.93 47.14
N ALA A 28 -54.38 -0.68 47.44
CA ALA A 28 -55.78 -0.33 47.71
C ALA A 28 -56.67 -0.45 46.43
N ASN A 29 -56.18 -0.13 45.29
CA ASN A 29 -56.88 -0.31 43.99
C ASN A 29 -57.00 -1.78 43.60
N LEU A 30 -56.02 -2.60 43.89
CA LEU A 30 -56.02 -4.05 43.64
C LEU A 30 -57.05 -4.76 44.59
N ALA A 31 -57.17 -4.34 45.86
CA ALA A 31 -58.13 -4.88 46.74
C ALA A 31 -59.59 -4.54 46.38
N ARG A 32 -59.82 -3.39 45.71
CA ARG A 32 -61.15 -3.01 45.19
C ARG A 32 -61.50 -3.76 43.89
N ALA A 33 -60.54 -4.08 43.06
CA ALA A 33 -60.77 -4.87 41.85
C ALA A 33 -61.05 -6.36 42.17
N ALA A 34 -60.44 -6.92 43.22
CA ALA A 34 -60.60 -8.31 43.63
C ALA A 34 -61.98 -8.62 44.21
N SER A 35 -62.76 -7.62 44.70
CA SER A 35 -64.06 -7.83 45.25
C SER A 35 -65.22 -7.92 44.26
N ILE A 36 -64.98 -7.77 42.98
CA ILE A 36 -65.98 -7.68 41.89
C ILE A 36 -65.98 -8.88 40.96
N LEU A 37 -65.00 -9.82 41.03
CA LEU A 37 -64.87 -10.91 40.07
C LEU A 37 -64.86 -12.30 40.73
N SER A 38 -65.78 -13.20 40.29
CA SER A 38 -65.88 -14.60 40.79
C SER A 38 -64.81 -15.52 40.18
N GLY A 39 -64.28 -16.38 40.99
CA GLY A 39 -63.29 -17.48 40.96
C GLY A 39 -62.58 -17.91 39.68
N LYS A 40 -63.07 -17.78 38.47
CA LYS A 40 -62.40 -18.20 37.23
C LYS A 40 -61.71 -17.07 36.47
N SER A 41 -62.09 -15.84 36.73
CA SER A 41 -61.47 -14.65 36.09
C SER A 41 -60.22 -14.16 36.83
N LEU A 42 -59.96 -14.62 38.06
CA LEU A 42 -58.79 -14.20 38.84
C LEU A 42 -57.46 -14.77 38.27
N ILE A 43 -57.49 -15.93 37.63
CA ILE A 43 -56.29 -16.54 37.05
C ILE A 43 -55.87 -15.79 35.81
N TYR A 44 -56.81 -15.37 34.97
CA TYR A 44 -56.52 -14.62 33.75
C TYR A 44 -55.98 -13.20 34.03
N VAL A 45 -56.53 -12.53 35.04
CA VAL A 45 -56.06 -11.19 35.44
C VAL A 45 -54.65 -11.28 36.06
N ARG A 46 -54.32 -12.37 36.79
CA ARG A 46 -52.99 -12.59 37.35
C ARG A 46 -51.97 -12.88 36.25
N PHE A 47 -52.32 -13.66 35.22
CA PHE A 47 -51.42 -13.92 34.07
C PHE A 47 -51.24 -12.69 33.20
N ALA A 48 -52.29 -11.92 32.92
CA ALA A 48 -52.18 -10.67 32.14
C ALA A 48 -51.39 -9.60 32.89
N PHE A 49 -51.50 -9.53 34.22
CA PHE A 49 -50.75 -8.58 35.04
C PHE A 49 -49.27 -9.01 35.20
N MET A 50 -48.96 -10.28 35.35
CA MET A 50 -47.58 -10.76 35.31
C MET A 50 -46.93 -10.56 33.94
N ALA A 51 -47.62 -10.80 32.85
CA ALA A 51 -47.12 -10.54 31.52
C ALA A 51 -46.91 -9.03 31.23
N SER A 52 -47.76 -8.15 31.76
CA SER A 52 -47.58 -6.70 31.62
C SER A 52 -46.48 -6.13 32.53
N VAL A 53 -46.26 -6.73 33.71
CA VAL A 53 -45.16 -6.37 34.60
C VAL A 53 -43.83 -6.88 34.06
N ASP A 54 -43.77 -8.08 33.48
CA ASP A 54 -42.55 -8.59 32.79
C ASP A 54 -42.24 -7.78 31.53
N MET A 55 -43.23 -7.36 30.75
CA MET A 55 -43.01 -6.45 29.60
C MET A 55 -42.58 -5.04 30.06
N ALA A 56 -43.15 -4.51 31.14
CA ALA A 56 -42.72 -3.20 31.66
C ALA A 56 -41.35 -3.25 32.34
N ILE A 57 -40.93 -4.41 32.87
CA ILE A 57 -39.58 -4.63 33.41
C ILE A 57 -38.58 -4.83 32.25
N GLN A 58 -39.00 -5.41 31.14
CA GLN A 58 -38.15 -5.50 29.94
C GLN A 58 -38.01 -4.16 29.21
N GLU A 59 -38.99 -3.26 29.25
CA GLU A 59 -38.87 -1.90 28.69
C GLU A 59 -38.08 -0.93 29.59
N SER A 60 -37.91 -1.21 30.88
CA SER A 60 -37.21 -0.33 31.82
C SER A 60 -35.78 -0.75 32.18
N ALA A 61 -35.23 -1.77 31.53
CA ALA A 61 -33.79 -2.03 31.57
C ALA A 61 -33.10 -1.08 30.56
N SER A 62 -33.08 0.23 30.83
CA SER A 62 -32.21 1.18 30.16
C SER A 62 -30.78 0.69 30.38
N MET A 63 -30.14 0.28 29.32
CA MET A 63 -28.76 -0.19 29.34
C MET A 63 -27.89 0.92 29.92
N ALA A 64 -27.13 0.64 30.99
CA ALA A 64 -26.29 1.64 31.63
C ALA A 64 -25.22 2.11 30.63
N LEU A 65 -25.40 3.29 30.06
CA LEU A 65 -24.43 3.91 29.13
C LEU A 65 -23.10 4.15 29.84
N PRO A 66 -21.94 3.99 29.18
CA PRO A 66 -20.63 4.37 29.72
C PRO A 66 -20.58 5.86 30.06
N GLY A 67 -19.58 6.27 30.84
CA GLY A 67 -19.42 7.65 31.30
C GLY A 67 -19.44 8.67 30.18
N LEU A 68 -18.75 8.38 29.10
CA LEU A 68 -18.74 9.17 27.84
C LEU A 68 -20.16 9.33 27.27
N GLY A 69 -20.91 8.24 27.10
CA GLY A 69 -22.27 8.29 26.56
C GLY A 69 -23.20 9.14 27.41
N ARG A 70 -23.14 9.01 28.75
CA ARG A 70 -23.92 9.82 29.67
C ARG A 70 -23.59 11.31 29.60
N ALA A 71 -22.30 11.65 29.50
CA ALA A 71 -21.85 13.03 29.36
C ALA A 71 -22.36 13.69 28.05
N LEU A 72 -22.31 12.97 26.93
CA LEU A 72 -22.81 13.46 25.63
C LEU A 72 -24.33 13.64 25.62
N VAL A 73 -25.06 12.72 26.22
CA VAL A 73 -26.54 12.85 26.36
C VAL A 73 -26.90 14.01 27.26
N SER A 74 -26.23 14.17 28.40
CA SER A 74 -26.47 15.28 29.35
C SER A 74 -26.13 16.64 28.71
N ALA A 75 -25.12 16.71 27.84
CA ALA A 75 -24.76 17.91 27.11
C ALA A 75 -25.67 18.18 25.88
N GLY A 76 -26.66 17.32 25.62
CA GLY A 76 -27.57 17.46 24.47
C GLY A 76 -26.94 17.27 23.11
N LYS A 77 -25.72 16.72 23.06
CA LYS A 77 -24.97 16.46 21.82
C LYS A 77 -25.35 15.13 21.14
N LEU A 78 -25.99 14.21 21.91
CA LEU A 78 -26.42 12.90 21.42
C LEU A 78 -27.77 12.53 22.05
N GLY A 79 -28.70 12.01 21.25
CA GLY A 79 -29.98 11.50 21.78
C GLY A 79 -29.78 10.18 22.54
N GLN A 80 -30.51 9.97 23.64
CA GLN A 80 -30.36 8.78 24.49
C GLN A 80 -30.50 7.47 23.70
N LYS A 81 -31.53 7.34 22.85
CA LYS A 81 -31.76 6.15 22.03
C LYS A 81 -30.62 5.90 21.03
N ALA A 82 -30.11 6.95 20.38
CA ALA A 82 -28.98 6.85 19.47
C ALA A 82 -27.71 6.42 20.21
N ALA A 83 -27.47 6.90 21.43
CA ALA A 83 -26.37 6.47 22.29
C ALA A 83 -26.45 4.98 22.65
N GLU A 84 -27.64 4.50 23.01
CA GLU A 84 -27.86 3.08 23.33
C GLU A 84 -27.66 2.18 22.10
N ASP A 85 -28.17 2.57 20.95
CA ASP A 85 -28.03 1.81 19.70
C ASP A 85 -26.57 1.72 19.25
N LEU A 86 -25.82 2.82 19.30
CA LEU A 86 -24.38 2.84 18.98
C LEU A 86 -23.55 2.05 20.00
N TYR A 87 -23.92 2.08 21.28
CA TYR A 87 -23.24 1.30 22.30
C TYR A 87 -23.50 -0.22 22.13
N LYS A 88 -24.74 -0.63 21.79
CA LYS A 88 -25.03 -2.02 21.42
C LYS A 88 -24.23 -2.47 20.21
N LYS A 89 -24.16 -1.61 19.18
CA LYS A 89 -23.37 -1.89 17.97
C LYS A 89 -21.89 -2.08 18.29
N ALA A 90 -21.32 -1.24 19.15
CA ALA A 90 -19.93 -1.35 19.60
C ALA A 90 -19.68 -2.67 20.35
N GLN A 91 -20.60 -3.08 21.23
CA GLN A 91 -20.49 -4.35 21.96
C GLN A 91 -20.57 -5.57 21.05
N VAL A 92 -21.49 -5.59 20.09
CA VAL A 92 -21.65 -6.69 19.12
C VAL A 92 -20.44 -6.76 18.18
N GLY A 93 -19.98 -5.59 17.71
CA GLY A 93 -18.83 -5.48 16.80
C GLY A 93 -17.46 -5.63 17.49
N ARG A 94 -17.41 -5.71 18.83
CA ARG A 94 -16.16 -5.67 19.62
C ARG A 94 -15.28 -4.45 19.28
N THR A 95 -15.93 -3.34 18.94
CA THR A 95 -15.28 -2.07 18.61
C THR A 95 -15.34 -1.09 19.79
N SER A 96 -14.48 -0.08 19.79
CA SER A 96 -14.55 0.98 20.78
C SER A 96 -15.81 1.84 20.57
N PHE A 97 -16.53 2.17 21.64
CA PHE A 97 -17.71 3.03 21.57
C PHE A 97 -17.39 4.41 20.98
N ILE A 98 -16.19 4.96 21.27
CA ILE A 98 -15.70 6.21 20.70
C ILE A 98 -15.53 6.09 19.17
N ALA A 99 -14.98 4.97 18.71
CA ALA A 99 -14.79 4.73 17.29
C ALA A 99 -16.13 4.63 16.53
N GLU A 100 -17.15 4.01 17.12
CA GLU A 100 -18.50 3.98 16.53
C GLU A 100 -19.17 5.36 16.53
N LEU A 101 -18.98 6.18 17.59
CA LEU A 101 -19.49 7.56 17.66
C LEU A 101 -18.89 8.44 16.56
N THR A 102 -17.57 8.42 16.42
CA THR A 102 -16.87 9.23 15.42
C THR A 102 -17.08 8.69 14.00
N GLY A 103 -17.05 7.36 13.82
CA GLY A 103 -17.24 6.70 12.53
C GLY A 103 -18.67 6.84 11.97
N SER A 104 -19.68 6.93 12.82
CA SER A 104 -21.07 7.19 12.40
C SER A 104 -21.35 8.66 12.07
N GLY A 105 -20.43 9.58 12.40
CA GLY A 105 -20.65 11.02 12.27
C GLY A 105 -21.71 11.59 13.24
N ALA A 106 -22.12 10.83 14.25
CA ALA A 106 -23.15 11.25 15.20
C ALA A 106 -22.70 12.41 16.10
N VAL A 107 -21.41 12.45 16.43
CA VAL A 107 -20.76 13.54 17.18
C VAL A 107 -19.38 13.79 16.59
N SER A 108 -18.99 15.05 16.42
CA SER A 108 -17.62 15.37 15.96
C SER A 108 -16.59 15.08 17.05
N ALA A 109 -15.35 14.70 16.67
CA ALA A 109 -14.26 14.46 17.62
C ALA A 109 -13.97 15.69 18.49
N CYS A 110 -14.07 16.88 17.93
CA CYS A 110 -13.91 18.15 18.63
C CYS A 110 -15.03 18.39 19.66
N ASP A 111 -16.32 18.22 19.29
CA ASP A 111 -17.46 18.38 20.22
C ASP A 111 -17.39 17.37 21.36
N MET A 112 -16.97 16.14 21.07
CA MET A 112 -16.77 15.10 22.07
C MET A 112 -15.67 15.50 23.06
N ALA A 113 -14.52 15.94 22.59
CA ALA A 113 -13.40 16.38 23.42
C ALA A 113 -13.79 17.58 24.32
N HIS A 114 -14.48 18.58 23.79
CA HIS A 114 -15.01 19.72 24.57
C HIS A 114 -16.00 19.29 25.66
N THR A 115 -16.92 18.38 25.33
CA THR A 115 -17.90 17.87 26.27
C THR A 115 -17.23 17.13 27.43
N MET A 116 -16.25 16.27 27.12
CA MET A 116 -15.51 15.51 28.13
C MET A 116 -14.62 16.42 29.00
N ALA A 117 -13.94 17.39 28.40
CA ALA A 117 -13.13 18.36 29.13
C ALA A 117 -13.99 19.13 30.16
N THR A 118 -15.20 19.53 29.76
CA THR A 118 -16.15 20.21 30.66
C THR A 118 -16.73 19.29 31.73
N ALA A 119 -17.15 18.08 31.35
CA ALA A 119 -17.79 17.14 32.27
C ALA A 119 -16.84 16.61 33.34
N TYR A 120 -15.56 16.46 33.04
CA TYR A 120 -14.53 15.93 33.95
C TYR A 120 -13.58 17.00 34.49
N ALA A 121 -13.82 18.27 34.20
CA ALA A 121 -12.96 19.40 34.61
C ALA A 121 -11.47 19.16 34.27
N ALA A 122 -11.18 18.51 33.13
CA ALA A 122 -9.86 18.19 32.67
C ALA A 122 -9.42 19.18 31.55
N PRO A 123 -8.13 19.54 31.48
CA PRO A 123 -7.64 20.43 30.44
C PRO A 123 -7.79 19.79 29.05
N LEU A 124 -8.17 20.60 28.05
CA LEU A 124 -8.20 20.21 26.64
C LEU A 124 -6.87 20.62 25.98
N LEU A 125 -6.29 19.71 25.19
CA LEU A 125 -5.02 19.92 24.52
C LEU A 125 -5.11 19.54 23.05
N ASP A 126 -4.60 20.42 22.19
CA ASP A 126 -4.43 20.14 20.75
C ASP A 126 -3.10 19.41 20.53
N LEU A 127 -3.17 18.17 20.08
CA LEU A 127 -1.98 17.34 19.83
C LEU A 127 -1.18 17.79 18.59
N ASP A 128 -1.77 18.53 17.66
CA ASP A 128 -1.06 19.06 16.51
C ASP A 128 -0.05 20.16 16.90
N ALA A 129 -0.22 20.75 18.11
CA ALA A 129 0.69 21.76 18.66
C ALA A 129 1.90 21.17 19.40
N ILE A 130 2.01 19.84 19.52
CA ILE A 130 3.05 19.17 20.30
C ILE A 130 4.13 18.61 19.37
N ASP A 131 5.38 18.84 19.75
CA ASP A 131 6.54 18.19 19.14
C ASP A 131 6.63 16.72 19.60
N VAL A 132 6.25 15.81 18.72
CA VAL A 132 6.15 14.36 18.99
C VAL A 132 7.52 13.76 19.35
N GLU A 133 8.63 14.31 18.85
CA GLU A 133 9.97 13.79 19.13
C GLU A 133 10.40 14.05 20.57
N ARG A 134 9.82 15.04 21.24
CA ARG A 134 10.10 15.40 22.64
C ARG A 134 9.25 14.67 23.67
N LEU A 135 8.32 13.84 23.22
CA LEU A 135 7.51 13.06 24.14
C LEU A 135 8.35 12.00 24.85
N PRO A 136 8.13 11.77 26.16
CA PRO A 136 8.91 10.80 26.91
C PRO A 136 8.59 9.38 26.42
N LYS A 137 9.64 8.64 26.05
CA LYS A 137 9.55 7.26 25.57
C LYS A 137 9.87 6.29 26.70
N GLY A 138 9.22 5.11 26.72
CA GLY A 138 9.55 4.03 27.68
C GLY A 138 9.03 4.21 29.11
N LEU A 139 8.19 5.19 29.41
CA LEU A 139 7.59 5.36 30.74
C LEU A 139 6.36 4.46 30.95
N LEU A 140 5.71 4.04 29.90
CA LEU A 140 4.58 3.11 29.89
C LEU A 140 4.77 2.16 28.70
N ASP A 141 4.33 0.92 28.88
CA ASP A 141 4.37 -0.08 27.80
C ASP A 141 3.55 0.41 26.60
N SER A 142 4.17 0.36 25.42
CA SER A 142 3.55 0.78 24.17
C SER A 142 2.28 -0.01 23.84
N LYS A 143 2.18 -1.26 24.30
CA LYS A 143 0.97 -2.07 24.16
C LYS A 143 -0.19 -1.49 24.97
N ILE A 144 0.05 -1.03 26.20
CA ILE A 144 -0.96 -0.35 27.01
C ILE A 144 -1.39 0.95 26.34
N CYS A 145 -0.44 1.72 25.78
CA CYS A 145 -0.74 2.95 25.05
C CYS A 145 -1.65 2.70 23.83
N ALA A 146 -1.42 1.60 23.09
CA ALA A 146 -2.23 1.24 21.93
C ALA A 146 -3.60 0.67 22.29
N ASP A 147 -3.64 -0.29 23.21
CA ASP A 147 -4.88 -0.98 23.61
C ASP A 147 -5.91 0.01 24.17
N TYR A 148 -5.42 1.00 24.92
CA TYR A 148 -6.27 2.01 25.56
C TYR A 148 -6.29 3.37 24.85
N ARG A 149 -5.60 3.52 23.73
CA ARG A 149 -5.52 4.77 22.95
C ARG A 149 -5.16 5.97 23.83
N ILE A 150 -3.99 5.90 24.48
CA ILE A 150 -3.45 6.93 25.37
C ILE A 150 -2.01 7.28 25.01
N VAL A 151 -1.59 8.51 25.32
CA VAL A 151 -0.21 8.98 25.12
C VAL A 151 0.30 9.65 26.37
N VAL A 152 1.51 9.27 26.81
CA VAL A 152 2.17 9.92 27.95
C VAL A 152 2.82 11.22 27.45
N LEU A 153 2.35 12.36 27.97
CA LEU A 153 2.84 13.68 27.58
C LEU A 153 4.04 14.13 28.41
N SER A 154 4.00 13.87 29.72
CA SER A 154 5.11 14.22 30.62
C SER A 154 5.04 13.45 31.93
N LYS A 155 6.18 13.43 32.66
CA LYS A 155 6.27 12.94 34.03
C LYS A 155 6.64 14.09 34.95
N ARG A 156 5.88 14.29 36.02
CA ARG A 156 6.20 15.26 37.08
C ARG A 156 6.10 14.57 38.44
N ASN A 157 7.20 14.55 39.18
CA ASN A 157 7.29 13.85 40.46
C ASN A 157 6.84 12.39 40.32
N ASN A 158 5.82 11.98 41.03
CA ASN A 158 5.24 10.63 41.02
C ASN A 158 3.90 10.57 40.27
N ARG A 159 3.67 11.44 39.27
CA ARG A 159 2.47 11.51 38.46
C ARG A 159 2.82 11.58 36.98
N LEU A 160 1.99 10.91 36.16
CA LEU A 160 2.08 10.93 34.71
C LEU A 160 0.95 11.81 34.17
N LEU A 161 1.29 12.74 33.27
CA LEU A 161 0.32 13.48 32.48
C LEU A 161 0.03 12.68 31.23
N VAL A 162 -1.23 12.23 31.08
CA VAL A 162 -1.63 11.28 30.02
C VAL A 162 -2.77 11.88 29.19
N ALA A 163 -2.58 11.91 27.88
CA ALA A 163 -3.60 12.28 26.93
C ALA A 163 -4.57 11.12 26.68
N THR A 164 -5.87 11.41 26.74
CA THR A 164 -6.95 10.45 26.49
C THR A 164 -8.15 11.16 25.84
N ALA A 165 -8.99 10.40 25.14
CA ALA A 165 -10.29 10.87 24.69
C ALA A 165 -11.43 10.52 25.67
N ASP A 166 -11.22 9.53 26.57
CA ASP A 166 -12.20 9.12 27.60
C ASP A 166 -11.55 8.98 28.97
N PRO A 167 -11.65 9.99 29.83
CA PRO A 167 -11.15 9.93 31.23
C PRO A 167 -12.04 9.11 32.16
N ALA A 168 -13.23 8.67 31.70
CA ALA A 168 -14.17 7.90 32.49
C ALA A 168 -13.79 6.43 32.64
N ASP A 169 -12.86 5.94 31.83
CA ASP A 169 -12.41 4.55 31.91
C ASP A 169 -11.44 4.34 33.07
N GLN A 170 -12.01 3.87 34.19
CA GLN A 170 -11.26 3.59 35.43
C GLN A 170 -10.24 2.44 35.23
N GLN A 171 -10.49 1.50 34.32
CA GLN A 171 -9.58 0.38 34.07
C GLN A 171 -8.24 0.85 33.54
N VAL A 172 -8.24 1.91 32.73
CA VAL A 172 -7.01 2.52 32.20
C VAL A 172 -6.17 3.13 33.32
N ALA A 173 -6.80 3.89 34.23
CA ALA A 173 -6.11 4.50 35.36
C ALA A 173 -5.48 3.44 36.30
N GLU A 174 -6.23 2.36 36.58
CA GLU A 174 -5.73 1.26 37.42
C GLU A 174 -4.56 0.52 36.77
N LYS A 175 -4.65 0.24 35.46
CA LYS A 175 -3.56 -0.41 34.71
C LYS A 175 -2.30 0.45 34.65
N ILE A 176 -2.43 1.75 34.38
CA ILE A 176 -1.29 2.67 34.41
C ILE A 176 -0.65 2.69 35.80
N LYS A 177 -1.47 2.80 36.85
CA LYS A 177 -0.99 2.79 38.22
C LYS A 177 -0.31 1.48 38.61
N PHE A 178 -0.84 0.34 38.14
CA PHE A 178 -0.24 -0.97 38.37
C PHE A 178 1.10 -1.11 37.67
N ALA A 179 1.19 -0.69 36.40
CA ALA A 179 2.40 -0.81 35.58
C ALA A 179 3.50 0.16 36.02
N THR A 180 3.16 1.37 36.48
CA THR A 180 4.15 2.44 36.76
C THR A 180 4.29 2.80 38.22
N GLN A 181 3.35 2.38 39.05
CA GLN A 181 3.19 2.79 40.45
C GLN A 181 3.08 4.32 40.64
N MET A 182 2.65 5.04 39.61
CA MET A 182 2.49 6.49 39.60
C MET A 182 1.00 6.89 39.48
N GLY A 183 0.66 8.08 39.98
CA GLY A 183 -0.66 8.66 39.78
C GLY A 183 -0.83 9.16 38.35
N VAL A 184 -2.09 9.27 37.88
CA VAL A 184 -2.41 9.74 36.53
C VAL A 184 -3.11 11.08 36.62
N ASP A 185 -2.71 12.04 35.81
CA ASP A 185 -3.41 13.29 35.53
C ASP A 185 -3.88 13.26 34.06
N TRP A 186 -5.18 13.42 33.85
CA TRP A 186 -5.77 13.34 32.54
C TRP A 186 -5.75 14.67 31.80
N VAL A 187 -5.43 14.59 30.48
CA VAL A 187 -5.60 15.67 29.52
C VAL A 187 -6.47 15.16 28.39
N ILE A 188 -7.52 15.88 28.07
CA ILE A 188 -8.45 15.49 27.02
C ILE A 188 -7.91 15.95 25.68
N THR A 189 -8.07 15.12 24.66
CA THR A 189 -7.65 15.38 23.29
C THR A 189 -8.69 14.87 22.29
N GLU A 190 -8.66 15.40 21.07
CA GLU A 190 -9.51 14.91 19.99
C GLU A 190 -9.11 13.47 19.63
N TYR A 191 -10.11 12.58 19.51
CA TYR A 191 -9.88 11.15 19.30
C TYR A 191 -9.13 10.83 18.00
N ASP A 192 -9.43 11.52 16.91
CA ASP A 192 -8.79 11.35 15.61
C ASP A 192 -7.30 11.71 15.62
N LYS A 193 -6.95 12.82 16.27
CA LYS A 193 -5.54 13.25 16.46
C LYS A 193 -4.81 12.31 17.41
N LEU A 194 -5.46 11.88 18.49
CA LEU A 194 -4.89 10.93 19.44
C LEU A 194 -4.61 9.58 18.79
N ASN A 195 -5.57 9.06 18.03
CA ASN A 195 -5.42 7.80 17.31
C ASN A 195 -4.25 7.84 16.32
N LYS A 196 -4.16 8.93 15.53
CA LYS A 196 -3.05 9.15 14.60
C LYS A 196 -1.70 9.19 15.32
N LEU A 197 -1.61 9.84 16.46
CA LEU A 197 -0.37 9.93 17.25
C LEU A 197 0.00 8.58 17.86
N VAL A 198 -0.95 7.83 18.40
CA VAL A 198 -0.75 6.46 18.91
C VAL A 198 -0.24 5.55 17.78
N GLU A 199 -0.84 5.61 16.61
CA GLU A 199 -0.40 4.83 15.44
C GLU A 199 1.02 5.21 15.00
N LEU A 200 1.37 6.49 14.99
CA LEU A 200 2.73 6.96 14.68
C LEU A 200 3.76 6.48 15.72
N GLN A 201 3.43 6.48 17.00
CA GLN A 201 4.32 5.97 18.06
C GLN A 201 4.46 4.45 18.03
N HIS A 202 3.41 3.72 17.62
CA HIS A 202 3.44 2.26 17.43
C HIS A 202 4.21 1.80 16.19
N THR A 203 4.39 2.68 15.20
CA THR A 203 5.14 2.35 13.98
C THR A 203 6.66 2.39 14.17
N SER A 204 7.15 2.67 15.37
CA SER A 204 8.59 2.57 15.63
C SER A 204 9.05 1.11 15.59
N ALA A 205 10.25 0.87 15.04
CA ALA A 205 10.77 -0.46 14.72
C ALA A 205 10.85 -1.44 15.92
N ASN A 206 10.89 -0.93 17.15
CA ASN A 206 10.92 -1.77 18.36
C ASN A 206 9.54 -2.35 18.70
N ASP A 207 8.46 -1.60 18.46
CA ASP A 207 7.09 -2.07 18.70
C ASP A 207 6.65 -3.07 17.63
N ALA A 208 7.26 -3.00 16.43
CA ALA A 208 7.08 -3.99 15.39
C ALA A 208 7.57 -5.39 15.82
N MET A 209 8.50 -5.47 16.75
CA MET A 209 9.00 -6.74 17.29
C MET A 209 8.07 -7.41 18.31
N GLU A 210 7.27 -6.64 19.07
CA GLU A 210 6.45 -7.18 20.17
C GLU A 210 5.00 -7.51 19.78
N ASN A 211 4.42 -6.89 18.73
CA ASN A 211 2.97 -6.93 18.46
C ASN A 211 2.50 -7.92 17.39
N ILE A 212 3.35 -8.85 16.91
CA ILE A 212 2.94 -9.84 15.89
C ILE A 212 2.62 -11.19 16.53
N VAL A 213 1.63 -11.23 17.41
CA VAL A 213 1.04 -12.48 17.89
C VAL A 213 -0.44 -12.49 17.46
N GLY A 214 -0.74 -13.14 16.34
CA GLY A 214 -2.12 -13.43 15.97
C GLY A 214 -2.44 -13.29 14.49
N GLY A 215 -1.77 -14.05 13.64
CA GLY A 215 -2.20 -14.30 12.28
C GLY A 215 -1.41 -15.48 11.71
N ASP A 216 -2.10 -16.56 11.39
CA ASP A 216 -1.52 -17.72 10.73
C ASP A 216 -1.05 -17.36 9.32
N PHE A 217 0.21 -16.97 9.20
CA PHE A 217 0.88 -16.79 7.91
C PHE A 217 2.02 -17.79 7.83
N GLU A 218 1.91 -18.74 6.94
CA GLU A 218 2.93 -19.75 6.72
C GLU A 218 3.76 -19.40 5.48
N PHE A 219 5.08 -19.47 5.61
CA PHE A 219 5.94 -19.70 4.44
C PHE A 219 5.62 -21.09 3.92
N ASP A 220 5.55 -21.26 2.61
CA ASP A 220 5.31 -22.56 1.96
C ASP A 220 6.50 -23.51 2.26
N GLU A 221 6.47 -24.15 3.42
CA GLU A 221 7.49 -25.12 3.88
C GLU A 221 7.38 -26.47 3.16
N ALA A 222 6.30 -26.72 2.42
CA ALA A 222 6.08 -27.99 1.70
C ALA A 222 7.15 -28.30 0.64
N SER A 223 8.07 -27.37 0.36
CA SER A 223 9.24 -27.55 -0.50
C SER A 223 10.57 -27.66 0.25
N THR A 224 10.55 -27.74 1.60
CA THR A 224 11.76 -27.68 2.45
C THR A 224 12.21 -29.08 2.95
N GLU A 225 11.49 -30.16 2.67
CA GLU A 225 11.80 -31.50 3.22
C GLU A 225 13.04 -32.20 2.64
N ALA A 226 13.78 -31.60 1.70
CA ALA A 226 14.88 -32.30 1.03
C ALA A 226 16.31 -31.88 1.43
N VAL A 227 16.53 -30.91 2.32
CA VAL A 227 17.92 -30.43 2.64
C VAL A 227 18.19 -30.21 4.13
N VAL A 228 17.35 -30.64 5.05
CA VAL A 228 17.65 -30.55 6.49
C VAL A 228 17.86 -31.95 7.10
N ALA A 229 18.93 -32.60 6.69
CA ALA A 229 19.54 -33.69 7.42
C ALA A 229 20.98 -33.27 7.78
N ASP A 230 21.17 -32.47 8.77
CA ASP A 230 22.28 -32.37 9.73
C ASP A 230 22.42 -30.93 10.27
N ALA A 231 21.63 -30.56 11.24
CA ALA A 231 22.01 -29.55 12.26
C ALA A 231 20.92 -29.50 13.35
N THR A 232 20.95 -30.46 14.24
CA THR A 232 20.17 -30.43 15.48
C THR A 232 20.83 -29.47 16.47
N ASP A 233 20.33 -28.24 16.55
CA ASP A 233 20.55 -27.42 17.74
C ASP A 233 19.24 -26.66 18.06
N LYS A 234 18.42 -27.27 18.92
CA LYS A 234 17.11 -26.78 19.36
C LYS A 234 17.16 -25.53 20.26
N SER A 235 18.35 -25.00 20.54
CA SER A 235 18.52 -23.81 21.38
C SER A 235 18.50 -22.49 20.61
N SER A 236 18.63 -22.51 19.28
CA SER A 236 18.65 -21.30 18.43
C SER A 236 17.26 -20.85 17.94
N GLU A 237 16.27 -21.74 17.95
CA GLU A 237 14.93 -21.43 17.40
C GLU A 237 14.15 -20.37 18.20
N VAL A 238 14.38 -20.28 19.52
CA VAL A 238 13.66 -19.32 20.39
C VAL A 238 14.24 -17.90 20.26
N ASP A 239 15.55 -17.79 19.97
CA ASP A 239 16.24 -16.50 19.82
C ASP A 239 16.00 -15.80 18.47
N ASP A 240 15.53 -16.53 17.45
CA ASP A 240 15.30 -16.00 16.11
C ASP A 240 13.86 -15.55 15.85
N ALA A 241 12.91 -15.88 16.74
CA ALA A 241 11.51 -15.50 16.60
C ALA A 241 11.28 -13.98 16.38
N PRO A 242 11.99 -13.05 17.06
CA PRO A 242 11.83 -11.62 16.81
C PRO A 242 12.29 -11.19 15.41
N VAL A 243 13.38 -11.80 14.90
CA VAL A 243 13.95 -11.49 13.58
C VAL A 243 13.01 -11.96 12.46
N VAL A 244 12.43 -13.15 12.63
CA VAL A 244 11.45 -13.72 11.69
C VAL A 244 10.20 -12.84 11.62
N LYS A 245 9.68 -12.43 12.78
CA LYS A 245 8.52 -11.52 12.86
C LYS A 245 8.80 -10.16 12.22
N PHE A 246 9.97 -9.59 12.47
CA PHE A 246 10.39 -8.33 11.86
C PHE A 246 10.45 -8.43 10.32
N LEU A 247 11.12 -9.47 9.79
CA LEU A 247 11.21 -9.71 8.35
C LEU A 247 9.82 -9.85 7.73
N HIS A 248 8.96 -10.65 8.35
CA HIS A 248 7.61 -10.90 7.88
C HIS A 248 6.78 -9.59 7.81
N LYS A 249 6.84 -8.78 8.87
CA LYS A 249 6.21 -7.46 8.88
C LYS A 249 6.73 -6.58 7.77
N MET A 250 8.05 -6.49 7.58
CA MET A 250 8.64 -5.67 6.51
C MET A 250 8.16 -6.11 5.12
N LEU A 251 8.04 -7.42 4.87
CA LEU A 251 7.53 -7.93 3.60
C LEU A 251 6.06 -7.58 3.35
N ILE A 252 5.22 -7.73 4.38
CA ILE A 252 3.79 -7.38 4.30
C ILE A 252 3.59 -5.87 4.15
N ASP A 253 4.30 -5.06 4.95
CA ASP A 253 4.22 -3.60 4.87
C ASP A 253 4.65 -3.10 3.49
N ALA A 254 5.75 -3.63 2.95
CA ALA A 254 6.22 -3.30 1.61
C ALA A 254 5.18 -3.63 0.54
N PHE A 255 4.55 -4.80 0.65
CA PHE A 255 3.50 -5.21 -0.27
C PHE A 255 2.26 -4.28 -0.18
N ASN A 256 1.80 -3.98 1.04
CA ASN A 256 0.65 -3.09 1.28
C ASN A 256 0.93 -1.65 0.80
N MET A 257 2.16 -1.18 0.97
CA MET A 257 2.62 0.14 0.48
C MET A 257 2.93 0.15 -1.02
N ARG A 258 2.76 -0.98 -1.72
CA ARG A 258 3.07 -1.16 -3.15
C ARG A 258 4.52 -0.82 -3.48
N ALA A 259 5.44 -1.18 -2.60
CA ALA A 259 6.86 -1.08 -2.87
C ALA A 259 7.26 -2.04 -3.99
N SER A 260 8.23 -1.64 -4.81
CA SER A 260 8.85 -2.53 -5.80
C SER A 260 10.02 -3.31 -5.20
N ASP A 261 10.79 -2.68 -4.33
CA ASP A 261 12.00 -3.26 -3.75
C ASP A 261 12.13 -2.89 -2.27
N LEU A 262 12.65 -3.83 -1.48
CA LEU A 262 13.11 -3.61 -0.10
C LEU A 262 14.62 -3.68 -0.08
N HIS A 263 15.25 -2.73 0.59
CA HIS A 263 16.70 -2.66 0.75
C HIS A 263 17.06 -2.78 2.22
N PHE A 264 17.82 -3.80 2.57
CA PHE A 264 18.41 -3.99 3.89
C PHE A 264 19.89 -3.62 3.81
N GLU A 265 20.28 -2.54 4.47
CA GLU A 265 21.58 -1.87 4.25
C GLU A 265 22.36 -1.72 5.55
N PRO A 266 23.41 -2.53 5.76
CA PRO A 266 24.32 -2.36 6.90
C PRO A 266 25.31 -1.22 6.65
N TYR A 267 25.48 -0.36 7.65
CA TYR A 267 26.50 0.68 7.74
C TYR A 267 27.34 0.46 9.00
N GLU A 268 28.32 1.31 9.23
CA GLU A 268 29.24 1.17 10.37
C GLU A 268 28.52 1.19 11.72
N HIS A 269 27.61 2.14 11.91
CA HIS A 269 26.90 2.35 13.18
C HIS A 269 25.38 2.18 13.08
N THR A 270 24.86 2.00 11.89
CA THR A 270 23.41 1.93 11.65
C THR A 270 23.07 0.78 10.71
N TYR A 271 21.88 0.23 10.89
CA TYR A 271 21.28 -0.72 9.96
C TYR A 271 19.97 -0.14 9.46
N ARG A 272 19.85 0.09 8.16
CA ARG A 272 18.74 0.81 7.56
C ARG A 272 17.92 -0.09 6.65
N VAL A 273 16.59 0.01 6.77
CA VAL A 273 15.63 -0.63 5.84
C VAL A 273 14.92 0.43 5.05
N ARG A 274 15.02 0.36 3.72
CA ARG A 274 14.34 1.27 2.80
C ARG A 274 13.44 0.52 1.85
N PHE A 275 12.29 1.11 1.54
CA PHE A 275 11.41 0.63 0.48
C PHE A 275 11.51 1.56 -0.73
N ARG A 276 11.45 0.97 -1.93
CA ARG A 276 11.29 1.73 -3.16
C ARG A 276 9.81 1.78 -3.50
N ILE A 277 9.21 2.97 -3.37
CA ILE A 277 7.79 3.21 -3.63
C ILE A 277 7.68 4.24 -4.75
N ASP A 278 6.97 3.88 -5.82
CA ASP A 278 6.83 4.72 -7.04
C ASP A 278 8.17 5.23 -7.61
N GLY A 279 9.24 4.42 -7.45
CA GLY A 279 10.59 4.72 -7.95
C GLY A 279 11.52 5.37 -6.93
N GLU A 280 11.00 5.96 -5.84
CA GLU A 280 11.80 6.62 -4.78
C GLU A 280 12.09 5.69 -3.60
N LEU A 281 13.32 5.79 -3.07
CA LEU A 281 13.73 5.08 -1.86
C LEU A 281 13.36 5.88 -0.61
N ARG A 282 12.63 5.23 0.31
CA ARG A 282 12.24 5.78 1.61
C ARG A 282 12.76 4.91 2.73
N GLU A 283 13.28 5.54 3.77
CA GLU A 283 13.60 4.87 5.02
C GLU A 283 12.30 4.54 5.78
N ILE A 284 12.14 3.25 6.11
CA ILE A 284 10.97 2.74 6.81
C ILE A 284 11.33 2.34 8.24
N ALA A 285 12.52 1.76 8.42
CA ALA A 285 12.97 1.27 9.71
C ALA A 285 14.50 1.34 9.85
N SER A 286 14.95 1.54 11.09
CA SER A 286 16.36 1.49 11.47
C SER A 286 16.52 0.53 12.65
N PRO A 287 16.45 -0.80 12.42
CA PRO A 287 16.58 -1.77 13.48
C PRO A 287 18.00 -1.77 14.09
N PRO A 288 18.16 -2.31 15.31
CA PRO A 288 19.49 -2.40 15.95
C PRO A 288 20.49 -3.12 15.06
N ILE A 289 21.72 -2.59 14.97
CA ILE A 289 22.79 -3.18 14.13
C ILE A 289 23.13 -4.62 14.51
N ALA A 290 22.89 -5.01 15.76
CA ALA A 290 23.14 -6.36 16.28
C ALA A 290 22.35 -7.47 15.55
N ILE A 291 21.22 -7.14 14.93
CA ILE A 291 20.39 -8.14 14.23
C ILE A 291 20.76 -8.33 12.75
N LYS A 292 21.69 -7.53 12.21
CA LYS A 292 22.02 -7.53 10.76
C LYS A 292 22.39 -8.91 10.23
N ASP A 293 23.26 -9.64 10.94
CA ASP A 293 23.75 -10.94 10.50
C ASP A 293 22.69 -12.04 10.65
N LYS A 294 21.88 -12.00 11.72
CA LYS A 294 20.75 -12.92 11.91
C LYS A 294 19.69 -12.70 10.82
N LEU A 295 19.37 -11.45 10.51
CA LEU A 295 18.39 -11.11 9.46
C LEU A 295 18.90 -11.53 8.08
N ALA A 296 20.18 -11.29 7.76
CA ALA A 296 20.80 -11.73 6.51
C ALA A 296 20.77 -13.26 6.38
N SER A 297 21.17 -13.97 7.43
CA SER A 297 21.14 -15.44 7.45
C SER A 297 19.71 -15.97 7.24
N ARG A 298 18.71 -15.40 7.93
CA ARG A 298 17.31 -15.82 7.77
C ARG A 298 16.78 -15.58 6.35
N ILE A 299 17.09 -14.42 5.76
CA ILE A 299 16.69 -14.13 4.37
C ILE A 299 17.35 -15.14 3.42
N LYS A 300 18.63 -15.46 3.61
CA LYS A 300 19.33 -16.46 2.78
C LYS A 300 18.71 -17.86 2.89
N VAL A 301 18.37 -18.30 4.12
CA VAL A 301 17.68 -19.58 4.33
C VAL A 301 16.39 -19.68 3.51
N ILE A 302 15.51 -18.68 3.69
CA ILE A 302 14.20 -18.67 3.03
C ILE A 302 14.36 -18.55 1.50
N SER A 303 15.42 -17.87 1.04
CA SER A 303 15.70 -17.66 -0.38
C SER A 303 16.55 -18.75 -1.02
N ARG A 304 16.88 -19.83 -0.28
CA ARG A 304 17.70 -20.97 -0.73
C ARG A 304 19.11 -20.57 -1.20
N MET A 305 19.73 -19.63 -0.48
CA MET A 305 21.11 -19.20 -0.68
C MET A 305 22.04 -19.88 0.34
N ASP A 306 23.33 -19.94 0.03
CA ASP A 306 24.35 -20.44 0.95
C ASP A 306 24.59 -19.44 2.10
N ILE A 307 24.31 -19.89 3.33
CA ILE A 307 24.47 -19.06 4.55
C ILE A 307 25.96 -18.90 4.92
N SER A 308 26.77 -19.92 4.64
CA SER A 308 28.19 -19.96 4.99
C SER A 308 29.03 -19.05 4.08
N GLU A 309 28.63 -18.86 2.84
CA GLU A 309 29.32 -18.00 1.89
C GLU A 309 28.86 -16.54 2.01
N LYS A 310 29.74 -15.66 2.50
CA LYS A 310 29.46 -14.23 2.73
C LYS A 310 30.36 -13.30 1.91
N ARG A 311 31.23 -13.86 1.04
CA ARG A 311 32.26 -13.11 0.31
C ARG A 311 31.90 -12.80 -1.15
N ILE A 312 30.91 -13.48 -1.68
CA ILE A 312 30.45 -13.33 -3.06
C ILE A 312 28.97 -12.97 -3.13
N PRO A 313 28.52 -12.25 -4.17
CA PRO A 313 27.11 -12.01 -4.40
C PRO A 313 26.36 -13.32 -4.62
N GLN A 314 25.11 -13.36 -4.16
CA GLN A 314 24.20 -14.49 -4.36
C GLN A 314 22.82 -14.00 -4.74
N ASP A 315 22.13 -14.77 -5.56
CA ASP A 315 20.75 -14.55 -5.96
C ASP A 315 19.88 -15.73 -5.55
N GLY A 316 18.67 -15.44 -5.05
CA GLY A 316 17.71 -16.43 -4.61
C GLY A 316 16.27 -16.01 -4.85
N ARG A 317 15.35 -16.89 -4.53
CA ARG A 317 13.90 -16.64 -4.65
C ARG A 317 13.20 -17.15 -3.40
N MET A 318 12.17 -16.43 -2.97
CA MET A 318 11.28 -16.86 -1.90
C MET A 318 9.83 -16.58 -2.27
N LYS A 319 8.92 -17.30 -1.62
CA LYS A 319 7.48 -17.14 -1.79
C LYS A 319 6.84 -16.86 -0.44
N LEU A 320 5.90 -15.93 -0.41
CA LEU A 320 5.10 -15.60 0.75
C LEU A 320 3.64 -15.82 0.43
N LYS A 321 2.96 -16.64 1.22
CA LYS A 321 1.53 -16.83 1.14
C LYS A 321 0.84 -15.75 1.97
N VAL A 322 0.05 -14.90 1.31
CA VAL A 322 -0.72 -13.83 1.93
C VAL A 322 -2.20 -14.17 1.81
N GLY A 323 -2.75 -14.84 2.82
CA GLY A 323 -4.13 -15.35 2.78
C GLY A 323 -4.29 -16.66 1.99
N PRO A 324 -5.53 -17.19 1.87
CA PRO A 324 -5.79 -18.54 1.35
C PRO A 324 -5.38 -18.74 -0.12
N ASP A 325 -5.53 -17.71 -0.98
CA ASP A 325 -5.39 -17.84 -2.43
C ASP A 325 -4.32 -16.95 -3.06
N ARG A 326 -3.52 -16.23 -2.26
CA ARG A 326 -2.56 -15.27 -2.80
C ARG A 326 -1.13 -15.61 -2.41
N ILE A 327 -0.32 -15.94 -3.41
CA ILE A 327 1.12 -16.17 -3.26
C ILE A 327 1.86 -15.03 -3.95
N ILE A 328 2.83 -14.45 -3.26
CA ILE A 328 3.71 -13.40 -3.77
C ILE A 328 5.10 -13.99 -3.93
N ASP A 329 5.67 -13.83 -5.12
CA ASP A 329 7.04 -14.20 -5.40
C ASP A 329 8.00 -13.04 -5.14
N PHE A 330 9.18 -13.36 -4.62
CA PHE A 330 10.24 -12.38 -4.36
C PHE A 330 11.56 -12.87 -4.96
N ARG A 331 12.28 -11.95 -5.59
CA ARG A 331 13.69 -12.15 -5.95
C ARG A 331 14.56 -11.48 -4.90
N VAL A 332 15.56 -12.19 -4.45
CA VAL A 332 16.48 -11.73 -3.40
C VAL A 332 17.89 -11.74 -3.94
N SER A 333 18.59 -10.63 -3.79
CA SER A 333 20.01 -10.52 -4.14
C SER A 333 20.79 -10.05 -2.92
N SER A 334 21.86 -10.77 -2.57
CA SER A 334 22.81 -10.39 -1.54
C SER A 334 24.12 -9.90 -2.15
N LEU A 335 24.69 -8.85 -1.56
CA LEU A 335 25.97 -8.28 -1.96
C LEU A 335 26.82 -8.01 -0.72
N PRO A 336 28.02 -8.60 -0.62
CA PRO A 336 28.98 -8.26 0.43
C PRO A 336 29.38 -6.79 0.40
N THR A 337 29.31 -6.13 1.54
CA THR A 337 29.79 -4.74 1.74
C THR A 337 30.76 -4.68 2.90
N LEU A 338 31.40 -3.53 3.12
CA LEU A 338 32.37 -3.34 4.21
C LEU A 338 31.80 -3.65 5.60
N PHE A 339 30.50 -3.42 5.81
CA PHE A 339 29.87 -3.53 7.13
C PHE A 339 28.91 -4.71 7.26
N GLY A 340 28.87 -5.60 6.27
CA GLY A 340 28.02 -6.79 6.22
C GLY A 340 27.37 -6.97 4.84
N GLU A 341 26.43 -7.90 4.73
CA GLU A 341 25.73 -8.16 3.47
C GLU A 341 24.58 -7.19 3.28
N LYS A 342 24.63 -6.43 2.19
CA LYS A 342 23.46 -5.69 1.69
C LYS A 342 22.53 -6.66 0.99
N ILE A 343 21.23 -6.62 1.32
CA ILE A 343 20.23 -7.47 0.68
C ILE A 343 19.17 -6.58 0.02
N VAL A 344 18.82 -6.93 -1.20
CA VAL A 344 17.71 -6.32 -1.95
C VAL A 344 16.69 -7.39 -2.26
N ILE A 345 15.45 -7.14 -1.87
CA ILE A 345 14.32 -8.02 -2.14
C ILE A 345 13.37 -7.29 -3.09
N ARG A 346 13.18 -7.84 -4.28
CA ARG A 346 12.22 -7.34 -5.28
C ARG A 346 10.91 -8.08 -5.17
N ILE A 347 9.82 -7.35 -5.12
CA ILE A 347 8.46 -7.90 -5.08
C ILE A 347 7.99 -8.15 -6.51
N LEU A 348 7.59 -9.39 -6.80
CA LEU A 348 7.02 -9.81 -8.08
C LEU A 348 5.50 -9.99 -7.89
N ASP A 349 4.73 -8.91 -8.10
CA ASP A 349 3.27 -8.97 -7.96
C ASP A 349 2.62 -9.52 -9.24
N PRO A 350 2.00 -10.73 -9.21
CA PRO A 350 1.33 -11.29 -10.37
C PRO A 350 0.21 -10.42 -10.94
N SER A 351 -0.36 -9.51 -10.14
CA SER A 351 -1.41 -8.62 -10.60
C SER A 351 -0.92 -7.60 -11.63
N SER A 352 0.37 -7.29 -11.64
CA SER A 352 0.96 -6.37 -12.63
C SER A 352 0.97 -6.94 -14.05
N ALA A 353 0.95 -8.26 -14.22
CA ALA A 353 0.80 -8.90 -15.54
C ALA A 353 -0.65 -8.85 -16.08
N LYS A 354 -1.64 -8.63 -15.21
CA LYS A 354 -3.06 -8.54 -15.58
C LYS A 354 -3.52 -7.11 -15.87
N VAL A 355 -2.60 -6.16 -15.89
CA VAL A 355 -2.91 -4.76 -16.21
C VAL A 355 -3.35 -4.68 -17.67
N GLY A 356 -4.60 -4.25 -17.88
CA GLY A 356 -5.12 -4.03 -19.25
C GLY A 356 -4.42 -2.85 -19.92
N ILE A 357 -4.42 -2.84 -21.26
CA ILE A 357 -3.75 -1.80 -22.07
C ILE A 357 -4.25 -0.37 -21.73
N ASP A 358 -5.51 -0.23 -21.33
CA ASP A 358 -6.10 1.05 -20.95
C ASP A 358 -5.49 1.63 -19.66
N ALA A 359 -5.03 0.77 -18.76
CA ALA A 359 -4.41 1.19 -17.51
C ALA A 359 -2.93 1.58 -17.66
N LEU A 360 -2.29 1.23 -18.78
CA LEU A 360 -0.92 1.61 -19.08
C LEU A 360 -0.77 3.11 -19.37
N GLY A 361 -1.84 3.74 -19.86
CA GLY A 361 -1.86 5.18 -20.13
C GLY A 361 -1.43 5.59 -21.53
N TYR A 362 -1.54 4.69 -22.50
CA TYR A 362 -1.43 5.07 -23.93
C TYR A 362 -2.52 6.07 -24.31
N GLU A 363 -2.20 7.01 -25.18
CA GLU A 363 -3.23 7.81 -25.84
C GLU A 363 -4.00 6.95 -26.85
N PRO A 364 -5.27 7.28 -27.17
CA PRO A 364 -6.12 6.45 -28.04
C PRO A 364 -5.44 6.07 -29.37
N GLU A 365 -4.82 7.04 -30.05
CA GLU A 365 -4.10 6.82 -31.32
C GLU A 365 -2.87 5.91 -31.15
N GLU A 366 -2.11 6.09 -30.08
CA GLU A 366 -0.93 5.28 -29.77
C GLU A 366 -1.31 3.84 -29.45
N LYS A 367 -2.40 3.67 -28.70
CA LYS A 367 -3.01 2.37 -28.39
C LYS A 367 -3.44 1.65 -29.67
N GLU A 368 -4.14 2.34 -30.57
CA GLU A 368 -4.60 1.77 -31.83
C GLU A 368 -3.44 1.29 -32.69
N ARG A 369 -2.38 2.12 -32.86
CA ARG A 369 -1.16 1.76 -33.58
C ARG A 369 -0.48 0.51 -33.01
N LEU A 370 -0.41 0.41 -31.67
CA LEU A 370 0.17 -0.77 -31.01
C LEU A 370 -0.68 -2.01 -31.23
N LEU A 371 -2.01 -1.92 -31.05
CA LEU A 371 -2.91 -3.04 -31.25
C LEU A 371 -2.93 -3.52 -32.69
N GLU A 372 -2.91 -2.62 -33.65
CA GLU A 372 -2.77 -2.96 -35.09
C GLU A 372 -1.47 -3.72 -35.33
N ALA A 373 -0.34 -3.21 -34.81
CA ALA A 373 0.97 -3.82 -35.02
C ALA A 373 1.06 -5.24 -34.46
N ILE A 374 0.62 -5.46 -33.22
CA ILE A 374 0.68 -6.80 -32.60
C ILE A 374 -0.34 -7.78 -33.19
N SER A 375 -1.35 -7.30 -33.88
CA SER A 375 -2.37 -8.13 -34.54
C SER A 375 -1.92 -8.62 -35.93
N ARG A 376 -0.78 -8.13 -36.45
CA ARG A 376 -0.22 -8.62 -37.72
C ARG A 376 0.24 -10.05 -37.58
N PRO A 377 0.17 -10.86 -38.61
CA PRO A 377 0.56 -12.28 -38.55
C PRO A 377 2.08 -12.47 -38.31
N TYR A 378 2.92 -11.53 -38.71
CA TYR A 378 4.38 -11.59 -38.53
C TYR A 378 4.99 -10.18 -38.50
N GLY A 379 6.20 -10.11 -38.05
CA GLY A 379 7.00 -8.89 -37.92
C GLY A 379 7.60 -8.76 -36.52
N MET A 380 8.29 -7.64 -36.29
CA MET A 380 8.95 -7.38 -35.02
C MET A 380 8.42 -6.09 -34.39
N VAL A 381 7.96 -6.19 -33.14
CA VAL A 381 7.59 -5.05 -32.29
C VAL A 381 8.61 -4.90 -31.18
N LEU A 382 9.19 -3.71 -31.04
CA LEU A 382 10.22 -3.41 -30.05
C LEU A 382 9.69 -2.44 -28.98
N VAL A 383 9.88 -2.81 -27.72
CA VAL A 383 9.58 -1.93 -26.58
C VAL A 383 10.90 -1.48 -25.96
N THR A 384 11.16 -0.19 -25.93
CA THR A 384 12.44 0.36 -25.52
C THR A 384 12.35 1.35 -24.37
N GLY A 385 13.46 1.55 -23.69
CA GLY A 385 13.55 2.45 -22.53
C GLY A 385 14.56 1.96 -21.50
N PRO A 386 14.89 2.78 -20.49
CA PRO A 386 15.79 2.39 -19.41
C PRO A 386 15.19 1.32 -18.50
N THR A 387 16.01 0.83 -17.59
CA THR A 387 15.53 -0.07 -16.52
C THR A 387 14.46 0.64 -15.69
N GLY A 388 13.37 -0.08 -15.35
CA GLY A 388 12.25 0.48 -14.58
C GLY A 388 11.26 1.32 -15.38
N SER A 389 11.40 1.43 -16.72
CA SER A 389 10.42 2.13 -17.56
C SER A 389 9.12 1.35 -17.81
N GLY A 390 9.02 0.10 -17.33
CA GLY A 390 7.81 -0.73 -17.43
C GLY A 390 7.73 -1.61 -18.68
N LYS A 391 8.84 -1.84 -19.40
CA LYS A 391 8.89 -2.65 -20.64
C LYS A 391 8.25 -4.03 -20.48
N THR A 392 8.61 -4.75 -19.43
CA THR A 392 8.07 -6.09 -19.15
C THR A 392 6.55 -6.07 -19.01
N VAL A 393 6.00 -5.07 -18.30
CA VAL A 393 4.54 -4.94 -18.14
C VAL A 393 3.85 -4.68 -19.47
N SER A 394 4.42 -3.81 -20.32
CA SER A 394 3.89 -3.55 -21.67
C SER A 394 3.92 -4.80 -22.54
N LEU A 395 5.04 -5.55 -22.54
CA LEU A 395 5.15 -6.80 -23.29
C LEU A 395 4.17 -7.86 -22.77
N TYR A 396 4.07 -8.04 -21.45
CA TYR A 396 3.13 -8.99 -20.86
C TYR A 396 1.68 -8.62 -21.15
N THR A 397 1.36 -7.33 -21.20
CA THR A 397 0.04 -6.86 -21.63
C THR A 397 -0.23 -7.22 -23.09
N CYS A 398 0.74 -7.04 -23.98
CA CYS A 398 0.62 -7.47 -25.39
C CYS A 398 0.44 -9.00 -25.48
N LEU A 399 1.26 -9.78 -24.76
CA LEU A 399 1.12 -11.24 -24.72
C LEU A 399 -0.25 -11.68 -24.22
N ASN A 400 -0.78 -11.07 -23.16
CA ASN A 400 -2.10 -11.41 -22.64
C ASN A 400 -3.23 -11.13 -23.65
N ILE A 401 -3.11 -10.06 -24.45
CA ILE A 401 -4.09 -9.76 -25.52
C ILE A 401 -4.04 -10.84 -26.60
N LEU A 402 -2.84 -11.33 -26.91
CA LEU A 402 -2.60 -12.31 -27.96
C LEU A 402 -2.80 -13.77 -27.48
N ASN A 403 -2.78 -14.02 -26.19
CA ASN A 403 -2.86 -15.35 -25.59
C ASN A 403 -4.28 -15.93 -25.71
N LYS A 404 -4.53 -16.61 -26.81
CA LYS A 404 -5.79 -17.29 -27.12
C LYS A 404 -5.54 -18.79 -27.23
N PRO A 405 -6.52 -19.66 -27.01
CA PRO A 405 -6.35 -21.12 -27.00
C PRO A 405 -5.71 -21.72 -28.27
N GLY A 406 -5.81 -21.04 -29.40
CA GLY A 406 -5.23 -21.49 -30.69
C GLY A 406 -3.89 -20.87 -31.05
N ILE A 407 -3.22 -20.14 -30.14
CA ILE A 407 -1.97 -19.42 -30.39
C ILE A 407 -0.85 -20.02 -29.53
N ASN A 408 0.23 -20.43 -30.16
CA ASN A 408 1.42 -20.94 -29.47
C ASN A 408 2.41 -19.81 -29.19
N ILE A 409 2.56 -19.44 -27.93
CA ILE A 409 3.45 -18.35 -27.47
C ILE A 409 4.64 -18.92 -26.73
N SER A 410 5.84 -18.56 -27.13
CA SER A 410 7.09 -18.93 -26.46
C SER A 410 7.90 -17.71 -26.07
N THR A 411 8.43 -17.69 -24.84
CA THR A 411 9.24 -16.57 -24.35
C THR A 411 10.60 -17.04 -23.85
N ALA A 412 11.65 -16.27 -24.11
CA ALA A 412 12.98 -16.42 -23.51
C ALA A 412 13.28 -15.20 -22.65
N GLU A 413 13.55 -15.40 -21.35
CA GLU A 413 13.66 -14.34 -20.34
C GLU A 413 14.83 -14.59 -19.38
N ASP A 414 15.42 -13.53 -18.81
CA ASP A 414 16.58 -13.60 -17.90
C ASP A 414 16.31 -12.91 -16.53
N PRO A 415 15.58 -13.59 -15.63
CA PRO A 415 14.61 -14.64 -15.86
C PRO A 415 13.18 -14.09 -16.01
N SER A 416 12.18 -14.97 -16.25
CA SER A 416 10.75 -14.58 -16.22
C SER A 416 10.38 -13.95 -14.88
N GLU A 417 9.73 -12.79 -14.95
CA GLU A 417 9.33 -12.05 -13.74
C GLU A 417 8.01 -12.59 -13.16
N ILE A 418 7.07 -12.95 -14.02
CA ILE A 418 5.73 -13.40 -13.63
C ILE A 418 5.34 -14.59 -14.50
N ASN A 419 4.74 -15.60 -13.91
CA ASN A 419 4.20 -16.74 -14.65
C ASN A 419 2.92 -16.34 -15.40
N LEU A 420 2.92 -16.53 -16.72
CA LEU A 420 1.79 -16.29 -17.61
C LEU A 420 1.13 -17.62 -17.99
N PRO A 421 -0.07 -17.94 -17.47
CA PRO A 421 -0.77 -19.16 -17.88
C PRO A 421 -1.01 -19.19 -19.40
N GLY A 422 -0.71 -20.31 -20.05
CA GLY A 422 -0.86 -20.48 -21.50
C GLY A 422 0.33 -20.01 -22.34
N VAL A 423 1.41 -19.56 -21.71
CA VAL A 423 2.67 -19.13 -22.37
C VAL A 423 3.80 -20.08 -21.99
N ASN A 424 4.58 -20.51 -22.96
CA ASN A 424 5.77 -21.35 -22.77
C ASN A 424 6.97 -20.45 -22.41
N GLN A 425 7.18 -20.20 -21.12
CA GLN A 425 8.24 -19.32 -20.63
C GLN A 425 9.54 -20.09 -20.34
N VAL A 426 10.63 -19.69 -21.00
CA VAL A 426 11.96 -20.27 -20.82
C VAL A 426 12.85 -19.27 -20.09
N ASN A 427 13.43 -19.68 -18.97
CA ASN A 427 14.47 -18.94 -18.28
C ASN A 427 15.84 -19.23 -18.91
N VAL A 428 16.52 -18.19 -19.33
CA VAL A 428 17.90 -18.27 -19.80
C VAL A 428 18.82 -18.74 -18.67
N ASN A 429 19.76 -19.60 -18.99
CA ASN A 429 20.79 -20.09 -18.08
C ASN A 429 22.13 -20.22 -18.82
N GLU A 430 22.91 -19.17 -18.82
CA GLU A 430 24.20 -19.12 -19.53
C GLU A 430 25.18 -20.19 -19.02
N LYS A 431 25.14 -20.52 -17.72
CA LYS A 431 25.99 -21.58 -17.14
C LYS A 431 25.69 -22.97 -17.72
N ALA A 432 24.44 -23.20 -18.09
CA ALA A 432 24.00 -24.45 -18.74
C ALA A 432 24.08 -24.38 -20.28
N GLY A 433 24.54 -23.26 -20.86
CA GLY A 433 24.57 -23.03 -22.31
C GLY A 433 23.21 -22.66 -22.92
N LEU A 434 22.17 -22.45 -22.11
CA LEU A 434 20.85 -22.01 -22.58
C LEU A 434 20.84 -20.47 -22.67
N THR A 435 21.40 -19.92 -23.72
CA THR A 435 21.42 -18.50 -24.03
C THR A 435 20.13 -18.06 -24.74
N PHE A 436 19.91 -16.75 -24.91
CA PHE A 436 18.80 -16.24 -25.72
C PHE A 436 18.82 -16.81 -27.15
N ALA A 437 19.97 -16.80 -27.80
CA ALA A 437 20.15 -17.35 -29.14
C ALA A 437 19.85 -18.86 -29.21
N ALA A 438 20.29 -19.63 -28.20
CA ALA A 438 20.00 -21.07 -28.11
C ALA A 438 18.50 -21.35 -27.92
N ALA A 439 17.83 -20.60 -27.07
CA ALA A 439 16.38 -20.69 -26.85
C ALA A 439 15.60 -20.37 -28.12
N LEU A 440 15.94 -19.25 -28.81
CA LEU A 440 15.31 -18.86 -30.07
C LEU A 440 15.48 -19.92 -31.19
N LYS A 441 16.70 -20.49 -31.35
CA LYS A 441 16.92 -21.59 -32.27
C LYS A 441 16.07 -22.83 -31.97
N ALA A 442 15.79 -23.06 -30.70
CA ALA A 442 14.90 -24.15 -30.28
C ALA A 442 13.43 -23.81 -30.57
N PHE A 443 12.98 -22.59 -30.32
CA PHE A 443 11.60 -22.16 -30.58
C PHE A 443 11.21 -22.37 -32.05
N LEU A 444 12.08 -22.00 -33.01
CA LEU A 444 11.82 -22.20 -34.43
C LEU A 444 11.55 -23.67 -34.84
N ARG A 445 11.74 -24.63 -33.92
CA ARG A 445 11.40 -26.05 -34.11
C ARG A 445 10.24 -26.51 -33.22
N GLN A 446 9.59 -25.59 -32.53
CA GLN A 446 8.47 -25.85 -31.59
C GLN A 446 7.15 -25.26 -32.09
N ASP A 447 7.07 -24.91 -33.37
CA ASP A 447 5.89 -24.37 -34.04
C ASP A 447 5.25 -23.18 -33.30
N PRO A 448 6.01 -22.11 -32.98
CA PRO A 448 5.48 -20.94 -32.32
C PRO A 448 4.78 -20.01 -33.31
N ASP A 449 3.66 -19.41 -32.90
CA ASP A 449 3.08 -18.27 -33.63
C ASP A 449 3.71 -16.96 -33.17
N ILE A 450 3.97 -16.84 -31.86
CA ILE A 450 4.51 -15.64 -31.24
C ILE A 450 5.74 -15.98 -30.40
N ILE A 451 6.78 -15.20 -30.59
CA ILE A 451 8.04 -15.32 -29.87
C ILE A 451 8.29 -14.03 -29.10
N MET A 452 8.53 -14.10 -27.79
CA MET A 452 9.05 -12.95 -27.04
C MET A 452 10.49 -13.22 -26.61
N VAL A 453 11.36 -12.27 -26.89
CA VAL A 453 12.74 -12.24 -26.42
C VAL A 453 12.87 -11.15 -25.38
N GLY A 454 13.21 -11.49 -24.15
CA GLY A 454 13.28 -10.54 -23.04
C GLY A 454 14.10 -9.30 -23.40
N GLU A 455 15.25 -9.49 -24.01
CA GLU A 455 16.05 -8.38 -24.56
C GLU A 455 17.02 -8.86 -25.67
N ILE A 456 17.36 -7.95 -26.58
CA ILE A 456 18.39 -8.15 -27.60
C ILE A 456 19.65 -7.40 -27.15
N ARG A 457 20.72 -8.17 -26.81
CA ARG A 457 22.02 -7.63 -26.39
C ARG A 457 23.11 -7.71 -27.43
N ASP A 458 23.02 -8.68 -28.32
CA ASP A 458 24.06 -9.06 -29.28
C ASP A 458 23.51 -9.32 -30.70
N LEU A 459 24.43 -9.35 -31.68
CA LEU A 459 24.09 -9.56 -33.09
C LEU A 459 23.44 -10.92 -33.34
N GLU A 460 23.91 -11.99 -32.67
CA GLU A 460 23.37 -13.34 -32.89
C GLU A 460 21.89 -13.42 -32.51
N THR A 461 21.54 -12.90 -31.35
CA THR A 461 20.14 -12.82 -30.89
C THR A 461 19.30 -11.95 -31.83
N ALA A 462 19.84 -10.80 -32.29
CA ALA A 462 19.17 -9.92 -33.24
C ALA A 462 18.89 -10.63 -34.58
N ASP A 463 19.89 -11.29 -35.15
CA ASP A 463 19.76 -12.00 -36.44
C ASP A 463 18.72 -13.12 -36.40
N ILE A 464 18.68 -13.91 -35.32
CA ILE A 464 17.72 -15.00 -35.20
C ILE A 464 16.31 -14.43 -35.01
N SER A 465 16.14 -13.37 -34.19
CA SER A 465 14.86 -12.69 -33.96
C SER A 465 14.32 -12.09 -35.29
N ILE A 466 15.18 -11.47 -36.10
CA ILE A 466 14.82 -10.91 -37.40
C ILE A 466 14.40 -12.02 -38.36
N LYS A 467 15.17 -13.12 -38.42
CA LYS A 467 14.83 -14.28 -39.28
C LYS A 467 13.48 -14.87 -38.89
N ALA A 468 13.19 -14.99 -37.57
CA ALA A 468 11.88 -15.42 -37.10
C ALA A 468 10.79 -14.49 -37.62
N ALA A 469 10.95 -13.17 -37.48
CA ALA A 469 10.01 -12.17 -37.96
C ALA A 469 9.80 -12.21 -39.48
N GLN A 470 10.84 -12.52 -40.27
CA GLN A 470 10.76 -12.66 -41.71
C GLN A 470 10.13 -13.98 -42.18
N THR A 471 10.14 -15.01 -41.31
CA THR A 471 9.66 -16.35 -41.65
C THR A 471 8.25 -16.65 -41.12
N GLY A 472 7.49 -15.62 -40.76
CA GLY A 472 6.06 -15.76 -40.44
C GLY A 472 5.69 -15.68 -38.99
N HIS A 473 6.62 -15.30 -38.09
CA HIS A 473 6.37 -15.22 -36.66
C HIS A 473 6.22 -13.76 -36.18
N MET A 474 5.30 -13.50 -35.23
CA MET A 474 5.28 -12.23 -34.51
C MET A 474 6.36 -12.27 -33.42
N VAL A 475 7.31 -11.35 -33.48
CA VAL A 475 8.43 -11.25 -32.55
C VAL A 475 8.26 -10.00 -31.67
N LEU A 476 8.20 -10.17 -30.35
CA LEU A 476 8.20 -9.09 -29.38
C LEU A 476 9.54 -9.06 -28.65
N SER A 477 10.17 -7.89 -28.52
CA SER A 477 11.45 -7.81 -27.80
C SER A 477 11.69 -6.44 -27.17
N THR A 478 12.78 -6.34 -26.39
CA THR A 478 13.21 -5.07 -25.81
C THR A 478 14.64 -4.70 -26.22
N LEU A 479 14.88 -3.40 -26.21
CA LEU A 479 16.23 -2.81 -26.26
C LEU A 479 16.35 -1.72 -25.19
N HIS A 480 17.58 -1.44 -24.78
CA HIS A 480 17.89 -0.34 -23.87
C HIS A 480 18.34 0.88 -24.67
N THR A 481 17.39 1.67 -25.13
CA THR A 481 17.61 2.93 -25.86
C THR A 481 16.73 4.03 -25.29
N ASN A 482 17.06 5.29 -25.57
CA ASN A 482 16.38 6.43 -24.99
C ASN A 482 15.08 6.80 -25.69
N ASP A 483 15.00 6.60 -26.99
CA ASP A 483 13.83 6.91 -27.83
C ASP A 483 13.69 5.87 -28.98
N ALA A 484 12.62 5.98 -29.75
CA ALA A 484 12.34 5.05 -30.83
C ALA A 484 13.31 5.20 -32.02
N PRO A 485 13.68 6.40 -32.49
CA PRO A 485 14.66 6.56 -33.57
C PRO A 485 16.05 5.99 -33.25
N THR A 486 16.57 6.22 -32.03
CA THR A 486 17.89 5.71 -31.62
C THR A 486 17.91 4.19 -31.50
N THR A 487 16.76 3.54 -31.35
CA THR A 487 16.65 2.08 -31.36
C THR A 487 17.12 1.49 -32.69
N LEU A 488 16.72 2.08 -33.80
CA LEU A 488 17.14 1.64 -35.14
C LEU A 488 18.64 1.83 -35.31
N THR A 489 19.18 2.98 -34.91
CA THR A 489 20.62 3.24 -34.94
C THR A 489 21.39 2.24 -34.07
N ARG A 490 20.84 1.85 -32.90
CA ARG A 490 21.44 0.84 -32.02
C ARG A 490 21.52 -0.52 -32.70
N MET A 491 20.47 -0.94 -33.42
CA MET A 491 20.49 -2.19 -34.19
C MET A 491 21.53 -2.14 -35.32
N MET A 492 21.62 -1.04 -36.05
CA MET A 492 22.65 -0.85 -37.08
C MET A 492 24.07 -0.92 -36.48
N ASN A 493 24.28 -0.27 -35.32
CA ASN A 493 25.58 -0.30 -34.62
C ASN A 493 25.96 -1.68 -34.08
N MET A 494 24.97 -2.54 -33.79
CA MET A 494 25.23 -3.95 -33.47
C MET A 494 25.64 -4.78 -34.69
N GLY A 495 25.57 -4.23 -35.88
CA GLY A 495 25.93 -4.90 -37.13
C GLY A 495 24.74 -5.50 -37.89
N VAL A 496 23.50 -5.22 -37.48
CA VAL A 496 22.32 -5.70 -38.22
C VAL A 496 22.20 -4.94 -39.55
N PRO A 497 22.10 -5.65 -40.70
CA PRO A 497 21.93 -5.02 -42.01
C PRO A 497 20.66 -4.19 -42.10
N THR A 498 20.74 -2.99 -42.70
CA THR A 498 19.62 -2.04 -42.79
C THR A 498 18.38 -2.62 -43.47
N PHE A 499 18.56 -3.45 -44.50
CA PHE A 499 17.46 -4.11 -45.21
C PHE A 499 16.71 -5.12 -44.31
N ASN A 500 17.42 -5.79 -43.40
CA ASN A 500 16.82 -6.70 -42.42
C ASN A 500 15.99 -5.93 -41.42
N ILE A 501 16.48 -4.79 -40.94
CA ILE A 501 15.72 -3.92 -40.01
C ILE A 501 14.45 -3.40 -40.70
N ALA A 502 14.61 -2.83 -41.90
CA ALA A 502 13.50 -2.22 -42.64
C ALA A 502 12.39 -3.21 -43.00
N SER A 503 12.75 -4.50 -43.27
CA SER A 503 11.77 -5.52 -43.65
C SER A 503 11.13 -6.26 -42.50
N SER A 504 11.69 -6.18 -41.27
CA SER A 504 11.23 -6.97 -40.12
C SER A 504 10.57 -6.13 -39.06
N VAL A 505 11.13 -4.97 -38.72
CA VAL A 505 10.60 -4.11 -37.65
C VAL A 505 9.38 -3.36 -38.15
N ILE A 506 8.25 -3.51 -37.45
CA ILE A 506 6.98 -2.90 -37.85
C ILE A 506 6.58 -1.75 -36.93
N LEU A 507 7.00 -1.80 -35.65
CA LEU A 507 6.69 -0.76 -34.66
C LEU A 507 7.76 -0.72 -33.58
N ILE A 508 8.09 0.47 -33.14
CA ILE A 508 8.93 0.71 -31.96
C ILE A 508 8.16 1.59 -30.97
N THR A 509 8.06 1.12 -29.73
CA THR A 509 7.48 1.90 -28.62
C THR A 509 8.58 2.23 -27.63
N ALA A 510 9.01 3.49 -27.58
CA ALA A 510 9.85 3.95 -26.48
C ALA A 510 8.98 4.42 -25.32
N GLN A 511 9.41 4.10 -24.08
CA GLN A 511 8.59 4.40 -22.91
C GLN A 511 9.39 4.89 -21.69
N ARG A 512 8.71 5.72 -20.89
CA ARG A 512 9.13 6.18 -19.57
C ARG A 512 7.96 6.03 -18.60
N LEU A 513 8.25 6.00 -17.31
CA LEU A 513 7.25 6.09 -16.26
C LEU A 513 7.45 7.40 -15.49
N ALA A 514 6.39 8.21 -15.39
CA ALA A 514 6.32 9.38 -14.55
C ALA A 514 5.45 9.09 -13.31
N ARG A 515 5.76 9.74 -12.18
CA ARG A 515 4.91 9.65 -10.99
C ARG A 515 3.59 10.37 -11.25
N ARG A 516 2.49 9.74 -10.87
CA ARG A 516 1.16 10.31 -11.01
C ARG A 516 0.84 11.21 -9.82
N LEU A 517 0.35 12.41 -10.08
CA LEU A 517 -0.12 13.33 -9.03
C LEU A 517 -1.25 12.71 -8.21
N CYS A 518 -1.21 12.92 -6.91
CA CYS A 518 -2.28 12.48 -6.02
C CYS A 518 -3.57 13.25 -6.32
N GLY A 519 -4.64 12.55 -6.65
CA GLY A 519 -5.93 13.16 -6.97
C GLY A 519 -6.53 13.96 -5.81
N THR A 520 -6.16 13.62 -4.56
CA THR A 520 -6.71 14.25 -3.36
C THR A 520 -6.04 15.57 -2.99
N CYS A 521 -4.71 15.68 -3.20
CA CYS A 521 -3.95 16.84 -2.68
C CYS A 521 -3.22 17.67 -3.74
N LYS A 522 -3.29 17.31 -5.05
CA LYS A 522 -2.69 18.14 -6.09
C LYS A 522 -3.31 19.53 -6.08
N ALA A 523 -2.49 20.56 -6.26
CA ALA A 523 -2.94 21.95 -6.33
C ALA A 523 -2.55 22.61 -7.66
N PRO A 524 -3.32 23.56 -8.17
CA PRO A 524 -2.93 24.33 -9.34
C PRO A 524 -1.58 25.03 -9.11
N LEU A 525 -0.78 25.09 -10.16
CA LEU A 525 0.51 25.77 -10.16
C LEU A 525 0.48 26.91 -11.19
N ASP A 526 0.69 28.12 -10.73
CA ASP A 526 0.87 29.25 -11.64
C ASP A 526 2.28 29.19 -12.24
N VAL A 527 2.35 29.01 -13.56
CA VAL A 527 3.60 28.95 -14.32
C VAL A 527 3.57 30.02 -15.40
N PRO A 528 4.58 30.87 -15.49
CA PRO A 528 4.64 31.88 -16.54
C PRO A 528 4.55 31.23 -17.94
N ARG A 529 3.77 31.88 -18.85
CA ARG A 529 3.59 31.38 -20.23
C ARG A 529 4.92 31.10 -20.93
N LYS A 530 5.93 31.96 -20.70
CA LYS A 530 7.27 31.75 -21.26
C LYS A 530 7.90 30.44 -20.81
N ALA A 531 7.79 30.08 -19.52
CA ALA A 531 8.36 28.84 -18.99
C ALA A 531 7.66 27.59 -19.56
N LEU A 532 6.35 27.67 -19.87
CA LEU A 532 5.64 26.60 -20.55
C LEU A 532 6.10 26.43 -21.99
N LEU A 533 6.32 27.52 -22.73
CA LEU A 533 6.90 27.49 -24.07
C LEU A 533 8.33 26.93 -24.07
N ASP A 534 9.16 27.36 -23.12
CA ASP A 534 10.53 26.87 -22.95
C ASP A 534 10.55 25.36 -22.57
N ALA A 535 9.51 24.85 -21.91
CA ALA A 535 9.35 23.42 -21.60
C ALA A 535 8.95 22.58 -22.84
N GLY A 536 8.45 23.21 -23.90
CA GLY A 536 8.10 22.57 -25.18
C GLY A 536 6.61 22.57 -25.54
N PHE A 537 5.73 23.24 -24.77
CA PHE A 537 4.35 23.46 -25.19
C PHE A 537 4.30 24.37 -26.41
N GLN A 538 3.36 24.11 -27.32
CA GLN A 538 3.10 24.99 -28.45
C GLN A 538 2.25 26.19 -28.00
N ALA A 539 2.33 27.30 -28.76
CA ALA A 539 1.55 28.50 -28.43
C ALA A 539 0.03 28.24 -28.42
N ASP A 540 -0.42 27.34 -29.29
CA ASP A 540 -1.82 26.93 -29.43
C ASP A 540 -2.31 26.01 -28.29
N ASP A 541 -1.39 25.32 -27.61
CA ASP A 541 -1.73 24.51 -26.42
C ASP A 541 -2.06 25.39 -25.21
N LEU A 542 -1.63 26.66 -25.21
CA LEU A 542 -1.76 27.60 -24.09
C LEU A 542 -2.99 28.49 -24.26
N ASP A 543 -4.15 27.87 -24.44
CA ASP A 543 -5.45 28.49 -24.68
C ASP A 543 -6.16 29.00 -23.40
N GLY A 544 -5.55 28.78 -22.21
CA GLY A 544 -6.12 29.17 -20.93
C GLY A 544 -7.21 28.23 -20.39
N THR A 545 -7.53 27.13 -21.08
CA THR A 545 -8.54 26.15 -20.64
C THR A 545 -8.03 25.20 -19.56
N TRP A 546 -6.75 25.13 -19.33
CA TRP A 546 -6.10 24.23 -18.36
C TRP A 546 -5.00 24.92 -17.57
N THR A 547 -4.66 24.34 -16.45
CA THR A 547 -3.58 24.82 -15.57
C THR A 547 -2.75 23.62 -15.11
N PRO A 548 -1.41 23.70 -15.11
CA PRO A 548 -0.57 22.66 -14.57
C PRO A 548 -0.79 22.51 -13.05
N PHE A 549 -0.56 21.29 -12.55
CA PHE A 549 -0.69 20.98 -11.12
C PHE A 549 0.68 20.68 -10.51
N LYS A 550 0.82 21.01 -9.22
CA LYS A 550 1.97 20.66 -8.38
C LYS A 550 1.61 19.62 -7.33
N PRO A 551 2.58 18.79 -6.92
CA PRO A 551 2.42 17.92 -5.75
C PRO A 551 2.38 18.74 -4.46
N VAL A 552 1.53 18.36 -3.50
CA VAL A 552 1.45 18.99 -2.18
C VAL A 552 1.86 18.00 -1.10
N GLY A 553 1.21 16.86 -1.03
CA GLY A 553 1.41 15.85 -0.01
C GLY A 553 0.21 15.71 0.93
N CYS A 554 -0.16 14.47 1.25
CA CYS A 554 -1.18 14.12 2.23
C CYS A 554 -0.92 12.71 2.78
N SER A 555 -1.67 12.30 3.79
CA SER A 555 -1.54 10.96 4.40
C SER A 555 -1.81 9.79 3.45
N ALA A 556 -2.50 10.01 2.33
CA ALA A 556 -2.85 8.98 1.36
C ALA A 556 -1.85 8.84 0.20
N CYS A 557 -0.78 9.64 0.16
CA CYS A 557 0.15 9.70 -0.97
C CYS A 557 1.62 9.82 -0.52
N ASN A 558 2.53 9.77 -1.50
CA ASN A 558 3.96 9.95 -1.32
C ASN A 558 4.39 11.31 -1.86
N ASN A 559 4.64 12.30 -0.98
CA ASN A 559 5.10 13.65 -1.36
C ASN A 559 4.25 14.24 -2.52
N GLY A 560 2.93 14.05 -2.47
CA GLY A 560 2.02 14.54 -3.50
C GLY A 560 1.85 13.62 -4.71
N TYR A 561 2.49 12.46 -4.75
CA TYR A 561 2.36 11.48 -5.83
C TYR A 561 1.77 10.16 -5.34
N LYS A 562 1.02 9.47 -6.21
CA LYS A 562 0.45 8.14 -5.95
C LYS A 562 0.33 7.34 -7.24
N GLY A 563 1.16 6.32 -7.37
CA GLY A 563 1.24 5.50 -8.57
C GLY A 563 2.03 6.16 -9.69
N ARG A 564 2.02 5.53 -10.86
CA ARG A 564 2.79 5.96 -12.05
C ARG A 564 1.89 6.04 -13.26
N VAL A 565 2.31 6.80 -14.27
CA VAL A 565 1.67 6.90 -15.59
C VAL A 565 2.73 6.72 -16.66
N GLY A 566 2.39 5.97 -17.73
CA GLY A 566 3.27 5.78 -18.87
C GLY A 566 3.34 7.03 -19.74
N ILE A 567 4.53 7.28 -20.27
CA ILE A 567 4.83 8.26 -21.31
C ILE A 567 5.40 7.46 -22.47
N TYR A 568 4.80 7.58 -23.64
CA TYR A 568 5.10 6.75 -24.79
C TYR A 568 5.47 7.56 -26.03
N GLN A 569 6.36 6.98 -26.84
CA GLN A 569 6.60 7.36 -28.23
C GLN A 569 6.35 6.12 -29.07
N VAL A 570 5.23 6.07 -29.76
CA VAL A 570 4.83 4.91 -30.59
C VAL A 570 5.09 5.25 -32.04
N MET A 571 6.14 4.66 -32.61
CA MET A 571 6.64 4.93 -33.95
C MET A 571 6.41 3.71 -34.85
N PRO A 572 5.42 3.74 -35.74
CA PRO A 572 5.28 2.76 -36.82
C PRO A 572 6.46 2.90 -37.81
N ILE A 573 6.91 1.80 -38.38
CA ILE A 573 7.94 1.81 -39.45
C ILE A 573 7.22 1.88 -40.78
N THR A 574 6.95 3.11 -41.21
CA THR A 574 6.31 3.43 -42.50
C THR A 574 7.27 3.25 -43.66
N GLU A 575 6.76 3.24 -44.90
CA GLU A 575 7.61 3.15 -46.10
C GLU A 575 8.63 4.28 -46.18
N GLU A 576 8.28 5.50 -45.73
CA GLU A 576 9.20 6.62 -45.71
C GLU A 576 10.33 6.41 -44.72
N ILE A 577 10.00 5.93 -43.49
CA ILE A 577 11.00 5.59 -42.48
C ILE A 577 11.88 4.42 -42.99
N GLN A 578 11.31 3.40 -43.65
CA GLN A 578 12.07 2.30 -44.24
C GLN A 578 13.07 2.81 -45.30
N ARG A 579 12.67 3.76 -46.15
CA ARG A 579 13.59 4.38 -47.15
C ARG A 579 14.77 5.11 -46.49
N ILE A 580 14.52 5.77 -45.36
CA ILE A 580 15.57 6.44 -44.58
C ILE A 580 16.53 5.39 -43.98
N ILE A 581 15.98 4.31 -43.39
CA ILE A 581 16.80 3.20 -42.84
C ILE A 581 17.69 2.57 -43.94
N LEU A 582 17.11 2.28 -45.12
CA LEU A 582 17.83 1.66 -46.24
C LEU A 582 18.97 2.52 -46.77
N ARG A 583 18.84 3.84 -46.67
CA ARG A 583 19.90 4.81 -47.04
C ARG A 583 20.97 4.99 -45.95
N GLY A 584 20.81 4.35 -44.81
CA GLY A 584 21.67 4.55 -43.63
C GLY A 584 21.49 5.91 -42.98
N GLY A 585 20.27 6.48 -43.00
CA GLY A 585 19.93 7.76 -42.40
C GLY A 585 20.15 7.77 -40.89
N SER A 586 20.40 8.97 -40.34
CA SER A 586 20.65 9.17 -38.93
C SER A 586 19.37 9.06 -38.11
N ALA A 587 19.52 8.86 -36.76
CA ALA A 587 18.39 8.94 -35.85
C ALA A 587 17.62 10.28 -35.92
N LEU A 588 18.35 11.37 -36.26
CA LEU A 588 17.74 12.69 -36.42
C LEU A 588 16.83 12.77 -37.66
N ASP A 589 17.24 12.13 -38.76
CA ASP A 589 16.43 12.08 -39.99
C ASP A 589 15.16 11.26 -39.74
N ILE A 590 15.29 10.13 -39.06
CA ILE A 590 14.16 9.28 -38.67
C ILE A 590 13.22 10.04 -37.73
N ALA A 591 13.75 10.77 -36.72
CA ALA A 591 12.95 11.56 -35.79
C ALA A 591 12.16 12.66 -36.50
N LYS A 592 12.79 13.38 -37.48
CA LYS A 592 12.09 14.40 -38.27
C LYS A 592 10.95 13.80 -39.09
N GLN A 593 11.19 12.66 -39.74
CA GLN A 593 10.16 11.97 -40.51
C GLN A 593 9.01 11.49 -39.60
N ALA A 594 9.34 10.85 -38.48
CA ALA A 594 8.35 10.40 -37.52
C ALA A 594 7.49 11.56 -37.00
N SER A 595 8.09 12.72 -36.67
CA SER A 595 7.37 13.92 -36.26
C SER A 595 6.45 14.45 -37.37
N ALA A 596 6.91 14.44 -38.66
CA ALA A 596 6.10 14.82 -39.80
C ALA A 596 4.86 13.88 -39.99
N GLU A 597 4.96 12.62 -39.56
CA GLU A 597 3.92 11.61 -39.59
C GLU A 597 3.03 11.64 -38.31
N GLY A 598 3.21 12.65 -37.44
CA GLY A 598 2.41 12.83 -36.23
C GLY A 598 2.78 11.88 -35.09
N VAL A 599 4.01 11.36 -35.06
CA VAL A 599 4.54 10.60 -33.93
C VAL A 599 5.05 11.59 -32.88
N ARG A 600 4.40 11.59 -31.72
CA ARG A 600 4.85 12.43 -30.59
C ARG A 600 6.17 11.94 -30.04
N SER A 601 7.07 12.85 -29.71
CA SER A 601 8.26 12.54 -28.89
C SER A 601 7.85 12.19 -27.46
N LEU A 602 8.76 11.57 -26.68
CA LEU A 602 8.51 11.31 -25.26
C LEU A 602 8.22 12.60 -24.48
N ARG A 603 8.87 13.73 -24.84
CA ARG A 603 8.62 15.04 -24.24
C ARG A 603 7.21 15.51 -24.52
N GLU A 604 6.76 15.50 -25.76
CA GLU A 604 5.40 15.93 -26.16
C GLU A 604 4.32 15.04 -25.53
N SER A 605 4.53 13.71 -25.50
CA SER A 605 3.63 12.78 -24.81
C SER A 605 3.57 13.07 -23.29
N GLY A 606 4.71 13.38 -22.67
CA GLY A 606 4.76 13.78 -21.26
C GLY A 606 4.04 15.10 -21.00
N LEU A 607 4.23 16.10 -21.84
CA LEU A 607 3.55 17.40 -21.72
C LEU A 607 2.03 17.26 -21.87
N LEU A 608 1.56 16.36 -22.72
CA LEU A 608 0.14 16.01 -22.81
C LEU A 608 -0.40 15.47 -21.47
N LYS A 609 0.37 14.62 -20.75
CA LYS A 609 0.00 14.15 -19.40
C LYS A 609 -0.04 15.28 -18.36
N VAL A 610 0.80 16.30 -18.49
CA VAL A 610 0.73 17.51 -17.67
C VAL A 610 -0.57 18.26 -17.95
N ARG A 611 -0.92 18.47 -19.24
CA ARG A 611 -2.18 19.11 -19.65
C ARG A 611 -3.41 18.38 -19.11
N GLN A 612 -3.38 17.03 -19.08
CA GLN A 612 -4.41 16.17 -18.49
C GLN A 612 -4.42 16.23 -16.94
N GLY A 613 -3.46 16.90 -16.30
CA GLY A 613 -3.34 16.97 -14.84
C GLY A 613 -2.99 15.64 -14.17
N LEU A 614 -2.37 14.72 -14.90
CA LEU A 614 -1.97 13.39 -14.40
C LEU A 614 -0.61 13.40 -13.72
N THR A 615 0.32 14.23 -14.17
CA THR A 615 1.67 14.37 -13.62
C THR A 615 2.08 15.85 -13.55
N SER A 616 3.18 16.16 -12.88
CA SER A 616 3.70 17.53 -12.80
C SER A 616 4.64 17.82 -13.97
N LEU A 617 4.83 19.12 -14.27
CA LEU A 617 5.78 19.57 -15.28
C LEU A 617 7.21 19.16 -14.91
N GLU A 618 7.58 19.35 -13.65
CA GLU A 618 8.90 18.99 -13.12
C GLU A 618 9.21 17.50 -13.36
N GLU A 619 8.26 16.61 -13.07
CA GLU A 619 8.43 15.17 -13.26
C GLU A 619 8.67 14.82 -14.74
N VAL A 620 7.89 15.42 -15.65
CA VAL A 620 8.09 15.21 -17.11
C VAL A 620 9.45 15.70 -17.55
N LEU A 621 9.86 16.88 -17.11
CA LEU A 621 11.19 17.42 -17.44
C LEU A 621 12.29 16.49 -16.97
N ASN A 622 12.19 15.94 -15.76
CA ASN A 622 13.17 15.02 -15.18
C ASN A 622 13.26 13.69 -15.94
N VAL A 623 12.12 13.07 -16.26
CA VAL A 623 12.12 11.72 -16.88
C VAL A 623 12.33 11.75 -18.41
N THR A 624 12.17 12.89 -19.06
CA THR A 624 12.35 13.06 -20.51
C THR A 624 13.56 13.92 -20.88
N ASN A 625 14.38 14.36 -19.91
CA ASN A 625 15.71 14.91 -20.21
C ASN A 625 16.62 13.76 -20.63
N VAL A 626 17.00 13.77 -21.88
CA VAL A 626 17.93 12.80 -22.51
C VAL A 626 19.19 13.57 -22.90
#